data_91e1652206bf076ec9550b7f599ae107
#
_entry.id   91e1652206bf076ec9550b7f599ae107
#
_cell.length_a   1.000
_cell.length_b   1.000
_cell.length_c   1.000
_cell.angle_alpha   90.00
_cell.angle_beta   90.00
_cell.angle_gamma   90.00
#
_symmetry.space_group_name_H-M   'P 1'
#
loop_
_entity.id
_entity.type
_entity.pdbx_description
1 polymer ?
#
loop_
_entity_poly.entity_id
_entity_poly.type
_entity_poly.pdbx_seq_one_letter_code
_entity_poly.pdbx_strand_id
1 'polypeptide(L)'
;MRTYLYKLTSDRGGAPCAPPPRAGGDPLLTLSICKPAIRRTAQPGDRILGVTSHGLAATDGYPLESVIYAAVVAEGIEPREYYAQRSRFRSRPDCIYAFHQANGTLTHTGRTRLHDDRAYEARDIGRYPFYRNARTLLCTDFRYLGAGAVAIPAQLTRLRQIVQSLGQGHRVFDEKSPEAKELDALFKILWKLPSRFTPKVVEDEAYGHTPNRK
;
A
#
# COMPACT_ATOMS: atom_id res chain seq x y z
N MET A 1 11.46 -4.44 15.12
CA MET A 1 10.96 -3.62 13.98
C MET A 1 11.33 -4.32 12.69
N ARG A 2 10.38 -4.40 11.74
CA ARG A 2 10.60 -4.98 10.40
C ARG A 2 10.38 -3.91 9.34
N THR A 3 10.99 -4.11 8.16
CA THR A 3 10.73 -3.28 6.98
C THR A 3 10.21 -4.19 5.86
N TYR A 4 9.05 -3.86 5.33
CA TYR A 4 8.44 -4.50 4.18
C TYR A 4 8.76 -3.70 2.93
N LEU A 5 9.45 -4.29 1.97
CA LEU A 5 9.79 -3.69 0.68
C LEU A 5 9.02 -4.38 -0.43
N TYR A 6 8.34 -3.63 -1.29
CA TYR A 6 7.65 -4.18 -2.45
C TYR A 6 7.63 -3.21 -3.63
N LYS A 7 7.40 -3.75 -4.84
CA LYS A 7 7.20 -2.94 -6.05
C LYS A 7 5.73 -2.56 -6.22
N LEU A 8 5.48 -1.29 -6.50
CA LEU A 8 4.19 -0.80 -6.96
C LEU A 8 4.06 -1.06 -8.46
N THR A 9 2.95 -1.65 -8.86
CA THR A 9 2.59 -1.86 -10.27
C THR A 9 1.63 -0.79 -10.78
N SER A 10 1.09 0.03 -9.87
CA SER A 10 0.18 1.14 -10.14
C SER A 10 0.26 2.13 -8.99
N ASP A 11 0.13 3.41 -9.28
CA ASP A 11 0.09 4.49 -8.29
C ASP A 11 -1.10 5.41 -8.56
N ARG A 12 -2.31 4.86 -8.38
CA ARG A 12 -3.58 5.52 -8.68
C ARG A 12 -4.41 5.85 -7.44
N GLY A 13 -3.76 5.98 -6.29
CA GLY A 13 -4.36 6.42 -5.04
C GLY A 13 -5.16 5.36 -4.25
N GLY A 14 -5.20 4.11 -4.73
CA GLY A 14 -5.90 3.03 -4.04
C GLY A 14 -5.03 2.29 -3.02
N ALA A 15 -3.77 1.99 -3.37
CA ALA A 15 -2.82 1.27 -2.51
C ALA A 15 -1.36 1.62 -2.82
N PRO A 16 -0.74 2.56 -2.07
CA PRO A 16 -1.24 3.22 -0.86
C PRO A 16 -2.32 4.27 -1.14
N CYS A 17 -3.11 4.59 -0.11
CA CYS A 17 -4.11 5.63 -0.17
C CYS A 17 -3.81 6.71 0.88
N ALA A 18 -3.45 7.90 0.44
CA ALA A 18 -3.18 9.08 1.28
C ALA A 18 -3.80 10.33 0.64
N PRO A 19 -5.14 10.42 0.56
CA PRO A 19 -5.80 11.60 0.03
C PRO A 19 -5.53 12.82 0.92
N PRO A 20 -5.66 14.04 0.39
CA PRO A 20 -5.63 15.24 1.21
C PRO A 20 -6.57 15.11 2.40
N PRO A 21 -6.15 15.52 3.61
CA PRO A 21 -7.03 15.47 4.78
C PRO A 21 -8.21 16.43 4.58
N ARG A 22 -9.33 16.10 5.20
CA ARG A 22 -10.43 17.06 5.33
C ARG A 22 -10.00 18.23 6.21
N ALA A 23 -10.67 19.37 6.08
CA ALA A 23 -10.35 20.55 6.89
C ALA A 23 -10.25 20.19 8.37
N GLY A 24 -9.10 20.51 8.97
CA GLY A 24 -8.79 20.22 10.37
C GLY A 24 -8.42 18.76 10.70
N GLY A 25 -8.29 17.88 9.71
CA GLY A 25 -7.85 16.50 9.93
C GLY A 25 -6.36 16.31 9.73
N ASP A 26 -5.80 15.30 10.41
CA ASP A 26 -4.41 14.90 10.22
C ASP A 26 -4.21 14.06 8.95
N PRO A 27 -3.05 14.18 8.29
CA PRO A 27 -2.69 13.31 7.18
C PRO A 27 -2.66 11.83 7.61
N LEU A 28 -3.25 10.97 6.79
CA LEU A 28 -3.31 9.55 7.05
C LEU A 28 -3.08 8.76 5.75
N LEU A 29 -2.07 7.90 5.75
CA LEU A 29 -1.88 6.89 4.73
C LEU A 29 -2.50 5.57 5.20
N THR A 30 -3.27 4.93 4.33
CA THR A 30 -3.82 3.59 4.57
C THR A 30 -3.34 2.60 3.54
N LEU A 31 -3.21 1.35 3.97
CA LEU A 31 -3.08 0.18 3.12
C LEU A 31 -4.21 -0.78 3.50
N SER A 32 -5.35 -0.62 2.83
CA SER A 32 -6.59 -1.36 3.10
C SER A 32 -6.89 -2.43 2.05
N ILE A 33 -6.37 -2.22 0.85
CA ILE A 33 -6.49 -3.13 -0.30
C ILE A 33 -5.10 -3.48 -0.83
N CYS A 34 -5.01 -4.49 -1.68
CA CYS A 34 -3.75 -5.04 -2.18
C CYS A 34 -2.80 -5.52 -1.06
N LYS A 35 -1.67 -6.11 -1.41
CA LYS A 35 -0.62 -6.55 -0.46
C LYS A 35 -1.14 -7.29 0.79
N PRO A 36 -2.00 -8.31 0.63
CA PRO A 36 -2.67 -8.97 1.75
C PRO A 36 -1.69 -9.57 2.76
N ALA A 37 -0.54 -10.08 2.33
CA ALA A 37 0.46 -10.63 3.23
C ALA A 37 1.08 -9.55 4.14
N ILE A 38 1.35 -8.35 3.60
CA ILE A 38 1.86 -7.21 4.39
C ILE A 38 0.80 -6.79 5.41
N ARG A 39 -0.45 -6.59 4.97
CA ARG A 39 -1.55 -6.18 5.85
C ARG A 39 -1.78 -7.14 7.00
N ARG A 40 -1.65 -8.45 6.73
CA ARG A 40 -1.83 -9.49 7.75
C ARG A 40 -0.71 -9.54 8.77
N THR A 41 0.54 -9.27 8.37
CA THR A 41 1.71 -9.57 9.20
C THR A 41 2.42 -8.35 9.78
N ALA A 42 2.25 -7.15 9.20
CA ALA A 42 2.88 -5.93 9.73
C ALA A 42 2.25 -5.53 11.06
N GLN A 43 3.09 -5.07 11.98
CA GLN A 43 2.72 -4.65 13.33
C GLN A 43 3.01 -3.16 13.53
N PRO A 44 2.42 -2.51 14.54
CA PRO A 44 2.79 -1.14 14.91
C PRO A 44 4.31 -1.02 15.09
N GLY A 45 4.89 0.07 14.55
CA GLY A 45 6.32 0.32 14.48
C GLY A 45 7.03 -0.32 13.28
N ASP A 46 6.44 -1.27 12.57
CA ASP A 46 7.02 -1.79 11.34
C ASP A 46 6.97 -0.73 10.22
N ARG A 47 7.92 -0.81 9.29
CA ARG A 47 8.05 0.12 8.17
C ARG A 47 7.62 -0.52 6.85
N ILE A 48 7.06 0.29 5.97
CA ILE A 48 6.68 -0.11 4.62
C ILE A 48 7.41 0.79 3.62
N LEU A 49 7.99 0.18 2.59
CA LEU A 49 8.71 0.86 1.51
C LEU A 49 8.16 0.40 0.17
N GLY A 50 7.55 1.30 -0.56
CA GLY A 50 7.03 1.08 -1.90
C GLY A 50 7.95 1.68 -2.96
N VAL A 51 8.43 0.84 -3.88
CA VAL A 51 9.35 1.24 -4.94
C VAL A 51 8.74 1.01 -6.32
N THR A 52 9.30 1.66 -7.33
CA THR A 52 8.84 1.58 -8.72
C THR A 52 9.06 0.18 -9.30
N SER A 53 8.04 -0.35 -9.97
CA SER A 53 8.16 -1.55 -10.82
C SER A 53 8.56 -1.18 -12.25
N HIS A 54 9.04 -2.16 -13.02
CA HIS A 54 9.27 -1.97 -14.46
C HIS A 54 7.99 -1.57 -15.21
N GLY A 55 6.84 -2.17 -14.84
CA GLY A 55 5.55 -1.82 -15.45
C GLY A 55 5.20 -0.37 -15.21
N LEU A 56 5.24 0.10 -13.97
CA LEU A 56 4.93 1.49 -13.62
C LEU A 56 5.92 2.48 -14.25
N ALA A 57 7.19 2.11 -14.36
CA ALA A 57 8.17 2.92 -15.07
C ALA A 57 7.84 3.05 -16.56
N ALA A 58 7.44 1.97 -17.20
CA ALA A 58 7.13 1.94 -18.63
C ALA A 58 5.82 2.66 -18.97
N THR A 59 4.78 2.54 -18.11
CA THR A 59 3.44 3.10 -18.38
C THR A 59 3.31 4.55 -17.93
N ASP A 60 3.87 4.90 -16.77
CA ASP A 60 3.60 6.19 -16.12
C ASP A 60 4.90 7.02 -15.95
N GLY A 61 6.03 6.58 -16.52
CA GLY A 61 7.29 7.34 -16.56
C GLY A 61 8.00 7.48 -15.21
N TYR A 62 7.68 6.63 -14.23
CA TYR A 62 8.37 6.66 -12.93
C TYR A 62 9.84 6.23 -13.07
N PRO A 63 10.79 6.89 -12.40
CA PRO A 63 12.17 6.45 -12.43
C PRO A 63 12.31 5.04 -11.84
N LEU A 64 13.09 4.17 -12.48
CA LEU A 64 13.44 2.86 -11.92
C LEU A 64 14.26 3.01 -10.64
N GLU A 65 14.26 1.98 -9.81
CA GLU A 65 15.01 1.94 -8.54
C GLU A 65 14.72 3.16 -7.65
N SER A 66 13.49 3.66 -7.68
CA SER A 66 13.09 4.83 -6.90
C SER A 66 12.01 4.49 -5.89
N VAL A 67 11.97 5.28 -4.83
CA VAL A 67 10.98 5.19 -3.76
C VAL A 67 9.79 6.06 -4.10
N ILE A 68 8.60 5.47 -4.12
CA ILE A 68 7.32 6.15 -4.32
C ILE A 68 6.73 6.58 -2.98
N TYR A 69 6.84 5.72 -1.97
CA TYR A 69 6.44 6.08 -0.62
C TYR A 69 7.17 5.25 0.44
N ALA A 70 7.23 5.82 1.64
CA ALA A 70 7.67 5.16 2.85
C ALA A 70 6.71 5.50 3.99
N ALA A 71 6.43 4.53 4.86
CA ALA A 71 5.51 4.72 5.97
C ALA A 71 5.91 3.90 7.20
N VAL A 72 5.51 4.38 8.37
CA VAL A 72 5.56 3.63 9.63
C VAL A 72 4.14 3.22 10.01
N VAL A 73 3.95 1.95 10.27
CA VAL A 73 2.65 1.42 10.71
C VAL A 73 2.37 1.94 12.12
N ALA A 74 1.31 2.73 12.27
CA ALA A 74 0.84 3.19 13.57
C ALA A 74 -0.10 2.17 14.20
N GLU A 75 -1.00 1.60 13.37
CA GLU A 75 -2.04 0.70 13.83
C GLU A 75 -2.47 -0.25 12.71
N GLY A 76 -2.93 -1.43 13.09
CA GLY A 76 -3.63 -2.33 12.20
C GLY A 76 -5.02 -2.60 12.72
N ILE A 77 -6.03 -2.19 11.99
CA ILE A 77 -7.44 -2.27 12.40
C ILE A 77 -8.20 -3.36 11.66
N GLU A 78 -9.22 -3.87 12.32
CA GLU A 78 -10.02 -4.98 11.83
C GLU A 78 -11.05 -4.53 10.77
N PRO A 79 -11.49 -5.42 9.87
CA PRO A 79 -12.44 -5.09 8.83
C PRO A 79 -13.77 -4.55 9.38
N ARG A 80 -14.24 -5.05 10.53
CA ARG A 80 -15.47 -4.58 11.18
C ARG A 80 -15.40 -3.12 11.64
N GLU A 81 -14.20 -2.57 11.75
CA GLU A 81 -13.98 -1.17 12.11
C GLU A 81 -13.76 -0.32 10.87
N TYR A 82 -12.82 -0.72 9.99
CA TYR A 82 -12.51 0.07 8.80
C TYR A 82 -13.70 0.15 7.83
N TYR A 83 -14.33 -0.98 7.55
CA TYR A 83 -15.40 -1.10 6.56
C TYR A 83 -16.81 -1.00 7.15
N ALA A 84 -16.96 -0.67 8.43
CA ALA A 84 -18.27 -0.46 9.04
C ALA A 84 -19.06 0.65 8.32
N GLN A 85 -20.38 0.53 8.29
CA GLN A 85 -21.25 1.49 7.62
C GLN A 85 -21.09 2.92 8.20
N ARG A 86 -20.86 3.04 9.50
CA ARG A 86 -20.65 4.30 10.22
C ARG A 86 -19.17 4.57 10.54
N SER A 87 -18.24 3.92 9.84
CA SER A 87 -16.82 4.14 10.05
C SER A 87 -16.41 5.55 9.63
N ARG A 88 -15.53 6.17 10.42
CA ARG A 88 -14.85 7.43 10.05
C ARG A 88 -14.07 7.33 8.74
N PHE A 89 -13.74 6.12 8.31
CA PHE A 89 -13.01 5.85 7.08
C PHE A 89 -13.91 5.64 5.86
N ARG A 90 -15.23 5.64 6.03
CA ARG A 90 -16.20 5.28 4.99
C ARG A 90 -16.11 6.12 3.71
N SER A 91 -15.66 7.36 3.82
CA SER A 91 -15.48 8.27 2.69
C SER A 91 -14.10 8.19 2.02
N ARG A 92 -13.22 7.34 2.51
CA ARG A 92 -11.89 7.18 1.90
C ARG A 92 -12.00 6.41 0.56
N PRO A 93 -11.17 6.77 -0.43
CA PRO A 93 -11.21 6.12 -1.76
C PRO A 93 -10.96 4.61 -1.71
N ASP A 94 -10.12 4.15 -0.78
CA ASP A 94 -9.75 2.75 -0.59
C ASP A 94 -10.72 1.97 0.32
N CYS A 95 -11.76 2.61 0.86
CA CYS A 95 -12.83 1.93 1.61
C CYS A 95 -13.89 1.35 0.65
N ILE A 96 -13.46 0.37 -0.16
CA ILE A 96 -14.26 -0.20 -1.24
C ILE A 96 -15.16 -1.36 -0.82
N TYR A 97 -14.99 -1.87 0.41
CA TYR A 97 -15.86 -2.92 0.98
C TYR A 97 -16.82 -2.36 2.02
N ALA A 98 -17.87 -3.11 2.32
CA ALA A 98 -18.82 -2.85 3.40
C ALA A 98 -18.90 -4.06 4.31
N PHE A 99 -18.75 -3.84 5.63
CA PHE A 99 -18.93 -4.87 6.64
C PHE A 99 -20.38 -4.88 7.14
N HIS A 100 -21.04 -6.02 7.03
CA HIS A 100 -22.43 -6.24 7.46
C HIS A 100 -22.44 -6.88 8.85
N GLN A 101 -22.78 -6.12 9.87
CA GLN A 101 -22.75 -6.57 11.26
C GLN A 101 -23.71 -7.74 11.54
N ALA A 102 -24.85 -7.79 10.83
CA ALA A 102 -25.88 -8.81 11.06
C ALA A 102 -25.38 -10.24 10.77
N ASN A 103 -24.47 -10.42 9.84
CA ASN A 103 -23.98 -11.73 9.41
C ASN A 103 -22.46 -11.83 9.30
N GLY A 104 -21.71 -10.75 9.61
CA GLY A 104 -20.26 -10.72 9.56
C GLY A 104 -19.67 -10.76 8.14
N THR A 105 -20.46 -10.50 7.10
CA THR A 105 -19.96 -10.53 5.72
C THR A 105 -19.33 -9.22 5.30
N LEU A 106 -18.31 -9.30 4.42
CA LEU A 106 -17.76 -8.20 3.64
C LEU A 106 -18.28 -8.31 2.22
N THR A 107 -18.73 -7.21 1.64
CA THR A 107 -19.13 -7.13 0.23
C THR A 107 -18.50 -5.92 -0.42
N HIS A 108 -18.18 -6.03 -1.71
CA HIS A 108 -17.75 -4.88 -2.50
C HIS A 108 -18.89 -3.85 -2.61
N THR A 109 -18.57 -2.56 -2.50
CA THR A 109 -19.59 -1.50 -2.43
C THR A 109 -20.17 -1.10 -3.78
N GLY A 110 -19.55 -1.52 -4.87
CA GLY A 110 -19.90 -1.08 -6.23
C GLY A 110 -19.58 0.39 -6.55
N ARG A 111 -18.92 1.12 -5.63
CA ARG A 111 -18.56 2.55 -5.84
C ARG A 111 -17.38 2.76 -6.78
N THR A 112 -16.64 1.73 -7.06
CA THR A 112 -15.45 1.72 -7.89
C THR A 112 -15.30 0.35 -8.54
N ARG A 113 -14.62 0.28 -9.67
CA ARG A 113 -14.26 -1.00 -10.30
C ARG A 113 -13.00 -1.64 -9.73
N LEU A 114 -12.34 -1.00 -8.77
CA LEU A 114 -11.20 -1.59 -8.08
C LEU A 114 -11.63 -2.85 -7.35
N HIS A 115 -11.03 -3.99 -7.68
CA HIS A 115 -11.29 -5.30 -7.04
C HIS A 115 -12.76 -5.77 -7.08
N ASP A 116 -13.53 -5.40 -8.12
CA ASP A 116 -14.93 -5.80 -8.29
C ASP A 116 -15.11 -7.27 -8.76
N ASP A 117 -14.05 -7.92 -9.18
CA ASP A 117 -14.03 -9.34 -9.51
C ASP A 117 -13.95 -10.21 -8.24
N ARG A 118 -14.83 -11.22 -8.13
CA ARG A 118 -14.90 -12.12 -6.96
C ARG A 118 -13.61 -12.89 -6.66
N ALA A 119 -12.85 -13.25 -7.68
CA ALA A 119 -11.59 -13.94 -7.47
C ALA A 119 -10.53 -12.99 -6.93
N TYR A 120 -10.56 -11.74 -7.35
CA TYR A 120 -9.72 -10.67 -6.83
C TYR A 120 -10.08 -10.33 -5.39
N GLU A 121 -11.38 -10.18 -5.12
CA GLU A 121 -11.92 -9.95 -3.77
C GLU A 121 -11.43 -11.02 -2.80
N ALA A 122 -11.61 -12.30 -3.14
CA ALA A 122 -11.19 -13.42 -2.28
C ALA A 122 -9.67 -13.43 -2.00
N ARG A 123 -8.83 -12.99 -2.95
CA ARG A 123 -7.39 -12.83 -2.74
C ARG A 123 -7.07 -11.64 -1.85
N ASP A 124 -7.78 -10.54 -2.04
CA ASP A 124 -7.52 -9.29 -1.33
C ASP A 124 -7.95 -9.33 0.13
N ILE A 125 -9.18 -9.74 0.42
CA ILE A 125 -9.73 -9.76 1.77
C ILE A 125 -9.76 -11.15 2.42
N GLY A 126 -9.63 -12.21 1.65
CA GLY A 126 -9.81 -13.58 2.11
C GLY A 126 -11.27 -14.02 2.05
N ARG A 127 -11.54 -15.25 2.53
CA ARG A 127 -12.88 -15.85 2.48
C ARG A 127 -13.62 -15.73 3.81
N TYR A 128 -14.93 -15.62 3.74
CA TYR A 128 -15.83 -15.75 4.87
C TYR A 128 -15.59 -17.10 5.59
N PRO A 129 -15.70 -17.16 6.92
CA PRO A 129 -16.04 -16.08 7.85
C PRO A 129 -14.82 -15.26 8.33
N PHE A 130 -13.60 -15.66 8.01
CA PHE A 130 -12.39 -15.16 8.68
C PHE A 130 -11.79 -13.91 8.05
N TYR A 131 -12.00 -13.69 6.75
CA TYR A 131 -11.43 -12.54 6.01
C TYR A 131 -9.98 -12.20 6.40
N ARG A 132 -9.12 -13.22 6.44
CA ARG A 132 -7.76 -13.18 7.03
C ARG A 132 -6.85 -12.08 6.46
N ASN A 133 -7.20 -11.55 5.30
CA ASN A 133 -6.42 -10.54 4.60
C ASN A 133 -7.05 -9.13 4.67
N ALA A 134 -8.21 -8.96 5.32
CA ALA A 134 -8.98 -7.72 5.28
C ALA A 134 -8.53 -6.67 6.30
N ARG A 135 -7.51 -6.96 7.11
CA ARG A 135 -6.93 -6.00 8.05
C ARG A 135 -6.41 -4.78 7.28
N THR A 136 -6.64 -3.59 7.82
CA THR A 136 -6.15 -2.32 7.26
C THR A 136 -5.01 -1.79 8.12
N LEU A 137 -3.93 -1.35 7.47
CA LEU A 137 -2.83 -0.64 8.14
C LEU A 137 -3.04 0.86 8.06
N LEU A 138 -2.90 1.53 9.20
CA LEU A 138 -2.92 2.97 9.35
C LEU A 138 -1.51 3.48 9.58
N CYS A 139 -1.09 4.52 8.86
CA CYS A 139 0.22 5.14 8.97
C CYS A 139 0.03 6.66 9.07
N THR A 140 0.35 7.23 10.24
CA THR A 140 0.32 8.68 10.48
C THR A 140 1.64 9.35 10.18
N ASP A 141 2.76 8.60 10.28
CA ASP A 141 4.09 9.05 9.87
C ASP A 141 4.46 8.38 8.53
N PHE A 142 4.45 9.18 7.47
CA PHE A 142 4.74 8.69 6.13
C PHE A 142 5.31 9.79 5.22
N ARG A 143 5.93 9.35 4.12
CA ARG A 143 6.32 10.19 2.99
C ARG A 143 5.78 9.55 1.72
N TYR A 144 4.79 10.18 1.13
CA TYR A 144 4.32 9.82 -0.19
C TYR A 144 4.92 10.82 -1.20
N LEU A 145 5.67 10.31 -2.15
CA LEU A 145 6.41 11.10 -3.15
C LEU A 145 5.73 11.07 -4.51
N GLY A 146 5.01 9.98 -4.82
CA GLY A 146 4.28 9.80 -6.07
C GLY A 146 5.18 9.98 -7.30
N ALA A 147 4.74 10.79 -8.27
CA ALA A 147 5.51 11.11 -9.47
C ALA A 147 6.86 11.80 -9.20
N GLY A 148 7.06 12.33 -7.98
CA GLY A 148 8.37 12.80 -7.52
C GLY A 148 9.21 11.71 -6.86
N ALA A 149 9.02 10.45 -7.22
CA ALA A 149 9.78 9.32 -6.70
C ALA A 149 11.28 9.58 -6.70
N VAL A 150 11.95 9.22 -5.63
CA VAL A 150 13.36 9.53 -5.39
C VAL A 150 14.20 8.29 -5.57
N ALA A 151 15.24 8.39 -6.40
CA ALA A 151 16.17 7.30 -6.65
C ALA A 151 16.84 6.83 -5.34
N ILE A 152 16.97 5.52 -5.19
CA ILE A 152 17.75 4.95 -4.10
C ILE A 152 19.21 5.33 -4.31
N PRO A 153 19.86 5.99 -3.32
CA PRO A 153 21.24 6.45 -3.47
C PRO A 153 22.22 5.34 -3.90
N ALA A 154 23.15 5.67 -4.79
CA ALA A 154 24.08 4.70 -5.38
C ALA A 154 24.92 3.94 -4.34
N GLN A 155 25.25 4.58 -3.21
CA GLN A 155 26.00 3.98 -2.12
C GLN A 155 25.21 2.91 -1.33
N LEU A 156 23.88 2.84 -1.45
CA LEU A 156 23.05 1.81 -0.84
C LEU A 156 22.98 0.58 -1.78
N THR A 157 24.14 -0.04 -2.01
CA THR A 157 24.34 -1.01 -3.07
C THR A 157 23.54 -2.29 -2.91
N ARG A 158 23.48 -2.83 -1.70
CA ARG A 158 22.69 -4.04 -1.38
C ARG A 158 21.21 -3.81 -1.61
N LEU A 159 20.70 -2.68 -1.14
CA LEU A 159 19.29 -2.33 -1.29
C LEU A 159 18.92 -2.16 -2.76
N ARG A 160 19.77 -1.53 -3.57
CA ARG A 160 19.57 -1.41 -5.02
C ARG A 160 19.55 -2.77 -5.70
N GLN A 161 20.48 -3.66 -5.39
CA GLN A 161 20.50 -5.04 -5.93
C GLN A 161 19.22 -5.79 -5.62
N ILE A 162 18.71 -5.65 -4.38
CA ILE A 162 17.46 -6.27 -3.98
C ILE A 162 16.29 -5.67 -4.77
N VAL A 163 16.21 -4.36 -4.91
CA VAL A 163 15.15 -3.71 -5.69
C VAL A 163 15.20 -4.13 -7.16
N GLN A 164 16.39 -4.27 -7.76
CA GLN A 164 16.54 -4.76 -9.12
C GLN A 164 16.03 -6.19 -9.28
N SER A 165 16.42 -7.09 -8.37
CA SER A 165 16.07 -8.51 -8.42
C SER A 165 14.66 -8.83 -7.87
N LEU A 166 14.00 -7.89 -7.19
CA LEU A 166 12.68 -8.10 -6.61
C LEU A 166 11.64 -8.30 -7.71
N GLY A 167 11.02 -9.48 -7.74
CA GLY A 167 9.88 -9.80 -8.60
C GLY A 167 8.55 -9.33 -8.03
N GLN A 168 7.48 -10.06 -8.36
CA GLN A 168 6.17 -9.88 -7.72
C GLN A 168 6.26 -10.36 -6.27
N GLY A 169 5.63 -9.64 -5.35
CA GLY A 169 5.65 -9.96 -3.93
C GLY A 169 6.31 -8.86 -3.09
N HIS A 170 6.91 -9.28 -1.99
CA HIS A 170 7.61 -8.38 -1.07
C HIS A 170 8.79 -9.09 -0.41
N ARG A 171 9.72 -8.30 0.11
CA ARG A 171 10.80 -8.75 1.01
C ARG A 171 10.55 -8.17 2.40
N VAL A 172 10.95 -8.91 3.41
CA VAL A 172 10.87 -8.49 4.81
C VAL A 172 12.26 -8.50 5.40
N PHE A 173 12.64 -7.41 6.04
CA PHE A 173 13.91 -7.23 6.70
C PHE A 173 13.67 -6.94 8.17
N ASP A 174 14.47 -7.47 9.03
CA ASP A 174 14.52 -7.15 10.46
C ASP A 174 15.83 -6.43 10.82
N GLU A 175 16.02 -6.13 12.09
CA GLU A 175 17.20 -5.42 12.59
C GLU A 175 18.51 -6.21 12.42
N LYS A 176 18.43 -7.52 12.22
CA LYS A 176 19.58 -8.41 12.01
C LYS A 176 19.91 -8.59 10.53
N SER A 177 19.04 -8.13 9.64
CA SER A 177 19.24 -8.21 8.20
C SER A 177 20.47 -7.42 7.76
N PRO A 178 21.30 -7.93 6.85
CA PRO A 178 22.47 -7.22 6.33
C PRO A 178 22.15 -5.84 5.75
N GLU A 179 20.92 -5.63 5.32
CA GLU A 179 20.42 -4.40 4.72
C GLU A 179 19.88 -3.38 5.74
N ALA A 180 19.78 -3.74 7.02
CA ALA A 180 19.16 -2.89 8.05
C ALA A 180 19.77 -1.48 8.09
N LYS A 181 21.11 -1.38 8.02
CA LYS A 181 21.82 -0.09 8.02
C LYS A 181 21.50 0.75 6.77
N GLU A 182 21.42 0.12 5.59
CA GLU A 182 21.09 0.82 4.35
C GLU A 182 19.62 1.28 4.36
N LEU A 183 18.70 0.47 4.89
CA LEU A 183 17.30 0.85 5.09
C LEU A 183 17.19 2.03 6.05
N ASP A 184 17.89 2.04 7.19
CA ASP A 184 17.87 3.15 8.12
C ASP A 184 18.43 4.44 7.50
N ALA A 185 19.50 4.34 6.71
CA ALA A 185 20.06 5.46 5.98
C ALA A 185 19.05 6.01 4.94
N LEU A 186 18.37 5.12 4.20
CA LEU A 186 17.35 5.52 3.25
C LEU A 186 16.17 6.22 3.95
N PHE A 187 15.66 5.66 5.04
CA PHE A 187 14.57 6.28 5.79
C PHE A 187 14.96 7.66 6.33
N LYS A 188 16.19 7.85 6.83
CA LYS A 188 16.69 9.17 7.25
C LYS A 188 16.69 10.20 6.11
N ILE A 189 16.99 9.77 4.89
CA ILE A 189 16.92 10.64 3.71
C ILE A 189 15.47 10.98 3.38
N LEU A 190 14.60 9.97 3.31
CA LEU A 190 13.20 10.15 2.93
C LEU A 190 12.45 11.06 3.92
N TRP A 191 12.73 10.96 5.22
CA TRP A 191 12.06 11.78 6.24
C TRP A 191 12.42 13.27 6.18
N LYS A 192 13.46 13.65 5.44
CA LYS A 192 13.80 15.05 5.17
C LYS A 192 12.97 15.64 4.00
N LEU A 193 12.27 14.79 3.26
CA LEU A 193 11.50 15.22 2.10
C LEU A 193 10.07 15.59 2.50
N PRO A 194 9.45 16.55 1.78
CA PRO A 194 8.03 16.84 1.97
C PRO A 194 7.19 15.66 1.50
N SER A 195 6.13 15.35 2.25
CA SER A 195 5.12 14.39 1.81
C SER A 195 4.11 15.06 0.89
N ARG A 196 3.69 14.35 -0.14
CA ARG A 196 2.58 14.71 -1.02
C ARG A 196 1.34 13.88 -0.65
N PHE A 197 0.25 14.08 -1.39
CA PHE A 197 -0.94 13.26 -1.30
C PHE A 197 -1.07 12.38 -2.54
N THR A 198 -1.72 11.23 -2.38
CA THR A 198 -2.02 10.35 -3.51
C THR A 198 -2.98 11.04 -4.47
N PRO A 199 -2.91 10.72 -5.78
CA PRO A 199 -3.90 11.21 -6.73
C PRO A 199 -5.30 10.77 -6.30
N LYS A 200 -6.32 11.45 -6.81
CA LYS A 200 -7.68 10.93 -6.71
C LYS A 200 -7.71 9.57 -7.39
N VAL A 201 -8.40 8.61 -6.79
CA VAL A 201 -8.63 7.31 -7.45
C VAL A 201 -9.35 7.60 -8.77
N VAL A 202 -8.63 7.41 -9.86
CA VAL A 202 -9.22 7.50 -11.20
C VAL A 202 -9.75 6.12 -11.50
N GLU A 203 -11.05 6.04 -11.74
CA GLU A 203 -11.69 4.85 -12.29
C GLU A 203 -11.27 4.73 -13.75
N ASP A 204 -10.18 4.02 -14.00
CA ASP A 204 -9.79 3.70 -15.36
C ASP A 204 -10.51 2.43 -15.81
N GLU A 205 -11.11 2.51 -16.98
CA GLU A 205 -11.64 1.33 -17.71
C GLU A 205 -10.57 0.26 -17.98
N ALA A 206 -9.29 0.63 -17.88
CA ALA A 206 -8.14 -0.26 -18.12
C ALA A 206 -7.79 -1.23 -16.98
N TYR A 207 -8.46 -1.20 -15.83
CA TYR A 207 -8.33 -2.25 -14.79
C TYR A 207 -9.18 -3.50 -15.10
N GLY A 208 -9.91 -3.51 -16.22
CA GLY A 208 -10.58 -4.67 -16.76
C GLY A 208 -9.58 -5.56 -17.50
N HIS A 209 -9.32 -6.73 -16.92
CA HIS A 209 -8.83 -7.94 -17.58
C HIS A 209 -7.64 -7.79 -18.54
N THR A 210 -6.43 -7.96 -18.05
CA THR A 210 -5.45 -8.71 -18.82
C THR A 210 -5.89 -10.17 -18.79
N PRO A 211 -6.35 -10.75 -19.93
CA PRO A 211 -6.64 -12.17 -19.97
C PRO A 211 -5.35 -12.93 -19.68
N ASN A 212 -5.43 -13.92 -18.81
CA ASN A 212 -4.40 -14.91 -18.58
C ASN A 212 -3.73 -15.29 -19.90
N ARG A 213 -2.46 -14.88 -20.09
CA ARG A 213 -1.60 -15.61 -21.00
C ARG A 213 -1.27 -16.94 -20.30
N LYS A 214 -1.80 -18.01 -20.91
CA LYS A 214 -1.48 -19.39 -20.60
C LYS A 214 0.02 -19.66 -20.68
#